data_cdbb7b56758efe0b545db024b35830c5
#
_entry.id   cdbb7b56758efe0b545db024b35830c5
#
_cell.length_a   1.000
_cell.length_b   1.000
_cell.length_c   1.000
_cell.angle_alpha   90.00
_cell.angle_beta   90.00
_cell.angle_gamma   90.00
#
_symmetry.space_group_name_H-M   'P 1'
#
loop_
_entity.id
_entity.type
_entity.pdbx_description
1 polymer ?
#
loop_
_entity_poly.entity_id
_entity_poly.type
_entity_poly.pdbx_seq_one_letter_code
_entity_poly.pdbx_strand_id
1 'polypeptide(L)'
;MKQIVKANFRVPAAVTFVAADVDVVNNRVRISNHGLSVGQPIAFSAGATLPAGLAIDTAYYAIVPNGSQIGFATSRANAFAGTAVDITDVGTGTQTLRPNSFGTILLPTYIPVNALVTNAYYDVITTFTSVTADAAVIALQITSAGDLVAGLSIATAGDIWDAGIRGTLAGAGTTTLTEAGPNTRTRIVNAADIAAGSLLVTADSQPAVVVTTDVLTAGELNLFIEYVFSATSA
;
A
#
# COMPACT_ATOMS: atom_id res chain seq x y z
N MET A 1 -20.69 -1.89 -21.66
CA MET A 1 -19.45 -2.60 -22.06
C MET A 1 -18.67 -2.91 -20.81
N LYS A 2 -18.18 -4.15 -20.63
CA LYS A 2 -17.32 -4.53 -19.50
C LYS A 2 -15.92 -3.94 -19.71
N GLN A 3 -15.37 -3.33 -18.68
CA GLN A 3 -14.01 -2.80 -18.63
C GLN A 3 -13.20 -3.61 -17.63
N ILE A 4 -11.90 -3.74 -17.88
CA ILE A 4 -10.96 -4.37 -16.96
C ILE A 4 -9.78 -3.40 -16.80
N VAL A 5 -9.46 -3.06 -15.56
CA VAL A 5 -8.23 -2.35 -15.22
C VAL A 5 -7.30 -3.27 -14.45
N LYS A 6 -6.01 -3.10 -14.71
CA LYS A 6 -4.94 -3.79 -13.99
C LYS A 6 -4.10 -2.76 -13.25
N ALA A 7 -3.83 -3.01 -11.98
CA ALA A 7 -2.87 -2.28 -11.18
C ALA A 7 -1.79 -3.25 -10.68
N ASN A 8 -0.54 -2.83 -10.70
CA ASN A 8 0.57 -3.57 -10.10
C ASN A 8 0.96 -2.86 -8.80
N PHE A 9 1.17 -3.65 -7.76
CA PHE A 9 1.80 -3.22 -6.53
C PHE A 9 3.08 -4.02 -6.32
N ARG A 10 4.17 -3.31 -6.07
CA ARG A 10 5.46 -3.90 -5.71
C ARG A 10 6.08 -3.09 -4.58
N VAL A 11 6.61 -3.79 -3.58
CA VAL A 11 7.42 -3.17 -2.52
C VAL A 11 8.78 -2.80 -3.11
N PRO A 12 9.14 -1.50 -3.16
CA PRO A 12 10.43 -1.07 -3.69
C PRO A 12 11.59 -1.46 -2.76
N ALA A 13 12.80 -1.41 -3.29
CA ALA A 13 14.00 -1.56 -2.49
C ALA A 13 14.07 -0.48 -1.38
N ALA A 14 14.58 -0.86 -0.23
CA ALA A 14 14.84 0.06 0.84
C ALA A 14 15.98 1.04 0.48
N VAL A 15 15.94 2.23 1.07
CA VAL A 15 16.96 3.27 0.97
C VAL A 15 17.54 3.50 2.36
N THR A 16 18.84 3.74 2.45
CA THR A 16 19.51 3.95 3.73
C THR A 16 20.13 5.34 3.83
N PHE A 17 20.25 5.84 5.06
CA PHE A 17 20.97 7.07 5.40
C PHE A 17 21.62 6.93 6.79
N VAL A 18 22.52 7.83 7.12
CA VAL A 18 23.20 7.85 8.42
C VAL A 18 22.98 9.21 9.12
N ALA A 19 23.33 9.30 10.40
CA ALA A 19 23.18 10.54 11.18
C ALA A 19 23.80 11.78 10.51
N ALA A 20 24.91 11.62 9.79
CA ALA A 20 25.57 12.72 9.07
C ALA A 20 24.76 13.27 7.88
N ASP A 21 23.76 12.52 7.41
CA ASP A 21 22.88 12.91 6.32
C ASP A 21 21.68 13.75 6.80
N VAL A 22 21.45 13.80 8.12
CA VAL A 22 20.28 14.47 8.71
C VAL A 22 20.56 15.97 8.89
N ASP A 23 19.71 16.78 8.33
CA ASP A 23 19.68 18.24 8.45
C ASP A 23 18.51 18.65 9.36
N VAL A 24 18.80 18.79 10.66
CA VAL A 24 17.78 19.17 11.67
C VAL A 24 17.27 20.60 11.49
N VAL A 25 18.06 21.49 10.89
CA VAL A 25 17.65 22.88 10.68
C VAL A 25 16.55 22.99 9.63
N ASN A 26 16.64 22.15 8.59
CA ASN A 26 15.68 22.16 7.49
C ASN A 26 14.69 20.97 7.53
N ASN A 27 14.75 20.14 8.58
CA ASN A 27 13.90 18.95 8.72
C ASN A 27 13.99 18.00 7.52
N ARG A 28 15.21 17.67 7.09
CA ARG A 28 15.49 16.90 5.87
C ARG A 28 16.58 15.87 6.07
N VAL A 29 16.59 14.90 5.18
CA VAL A 29 17.65 13.90 5.07
C VAL A 29 18.22 13.94 3.66
N ARG A 30 19.54 13.81 3.52
CA ARG A 30 20.24 13.71 2.24
C ARG A 30 20.28 12.26 1.78
N ILE A 31 19.67 11.97 0.66
CA ILE A 31 19.71 10.66 0.00
C ILE A 31 19.77 10.91 -1.50
N SER A 32 20.93 10.69 -2.10
CA SER A 32 21.11 10.92 -3.55
C SER A 32 20.34 9.90 -4.38
N ASN A 33 19.69 10.36 -5.44
CA ASN A 33 18.97 9.52 -6.39
C ASN A 33 17.92 8.61 -5.74
N HIS A 34 17.22 9.12 -4.74
CA HIS A 34 16.24 8.34 -3.95
C HIS A 34 15.01 7.86 -4.74
N GLY A 35 14.71 8.46 -5.90
CA GLY A 35 13.60 8.04 -6.78
C GLY A 35 12.19 8.24 -6.20
N LEU A 36 12.06 8.92 -5.05
CA LEU A 36 10.75 9.16 -4.42
C LEU A 36 10.02 10.33 -5.07
N SER A 37 8.70 10.28 -5.01
CA SER A 37 7.79 11.36 -5.43
C SER A 37 7.14 12.03 -4.21
N VAL A 38 6.74 13.30 -4.35
CA VAL A 38 6.00 14.02 -3.30
C VAL A 38 4.71 13.29 -2.97
N GLY A 39 4.43 13.13 -1.67
CA GLY A 39 3.23 12.43 -1.19
C GLY A 39 3.30 10.90 -1.28
N GLN A 40 4.44 10.33 -1.67
CA GLN A 40 4.65 8.89 -1.62
C GLN A 40 4.73 8.42 -0.17
N PRO A 41 3.99 7.38 0.23
CA PRO A 41 4.09 6.82 1.58
C PRO A 41 5.43 6.14 1.79
N ILE A 42 5.99 6.35 2.96
CA ILE A 42 7.27 5.82 3.42
C ILE A 42 7.18 5.43 4.89
N ALA A 43 7.97 4.48 5.31
CA ALA A 43 8.10 4.09 6.71
C ALA A 43 9.56 3.78 7.06
N PHE A 44 9.85 3.71 8.35
CA PHE A 44 11.14 3.30 8.85
C PHE A 44 11.05 1.91 9.48
N SER A 45 12.07 1.08 9.25
CA SER A 45 12.22 -0.19 9.95
C SER A 45 13.27 -0.05 11.06
N ALA A 46 13.14 -0.90 12.09
CA ALA A 46 14.08 -0.94 13.21
C ALA A 46 15.51 -1.27 12.76
N GLY A 47 16.49 -0.80 13.47
CA GLY A 47 17.92 -1.08 13.21
C GLY A 47 18.87 -0.16 13.95
N ALA A 48 18.44 1.08 14.21
CA ALA A 48 19.22 2.10 14.92
C ALA A 48 18.24 3.11 15.56
N THR A 49 18.75 4.05 16.36
CA THR A 49 17.90 5.10 16.91
C THR A 49 17.55 6.11 15.83
N LEU A 50 16.27 6.19 15.48
CA LEU A 50 15.77 7.16 14.51
C LEU A 50 16.02 8.61 14.99
N PRO A 51 16.14 9.56 14.05
CA PRO A 51 16.07 10.98 14.36
C PRO A 51 14.82 11.31 15.19
N ALA A 52 14.98 12.14 16.23
CA ALA A 52 13.84 12.52 17.06
C ALA A 52 12.77 13.24 16.22
N GLY A 53 11.51 12.89 16.45
CA GLY A 53 10.36 13.28 15.62
C GLY A 53 9.88 12.17 14.68
N LEU A 54 10.69 11.13 14.44
CA LEU A 54 10.34 9.98 13.61
C LEU A 54 10.16 8.72 14.46
N ALA A 55 9.30 7.81 14.00
CA ALA A 55 9.02 6.54 14.67
C ALA A 55 8.97 5.39 13.64
N ILE A 56 9.28 4.16 14.10
CA ILE A 56 9.09 2.93 13.33
C ILE A 56 7.58 2.65 13.20
N ASP A 57 7.21 1.81 12.23
CA ASP A 57 5.83 1.36 12.01
C ASP A 57 4.81 2.51 11.95
N THR A 58 5.26 3.64 11.45
CA THR A 58 4.48 4.85 11.28
C THR A 58 4.52 5.28 9.82
N ALA A 59 3.35 5.57 9.26
CA ALA A 59 3.24 6.09 7.91
C ALA A 59 3.65 7.56 7.85
N TYR A 60 4.66 7.86 7.07
CA TYR A 60 5.03 9.21 6.66
C TYR A 60 4.84 9.37 5.15
N TYR A 61 4.91 10.60 4.69
CA TYR A 61 4.77 10.95 3.28
C TYR A 61 5.96 11.81 2.84
N ALA A 62 6.57 11.45 1.72
CA ALA A 62 7.77 12.12 1.25
C ALA A 62 7.48 13.57 0.83
N ILE A 63 8.26 14.51 1.36
CA ILE A 63 8.45 15.86 0.81
C ILE A 63 9.73 15.79 -0.01
N VAL A 64 9.66 16.14 -1.29
CA VAL A 64 10.80 16.03 -2.22
C VAL A 64 11.18 17.42 -2.74
N PRO A 65 12.08 18.13 -2.05
CA PRO A 65 12.57 19.43 -2.52
C PRO A 65 13.41 19.33 -3.79
N ASN A 66 14.17 18.23 -3.90
CA ASN A 66 15.02 17.91 -5.05
C ASN A 66 15.41 16.42 -5.03
N GLY A 67 16.13 15.95 -6.04
CA GLY A 67 16.53 14.54 -6.18
C GLY A 67 17.55 14.02 -5.15
N SER A 68 18.00 14.87 -4.20
CA SER A 68 19.03 14.51 -3.20
C SER A 68 18.59 14.80 -1.77
N GLN A 69 17.37 15.25 -1.55
CA GLN A 69 16.84 15.59 -0.22
C GLN A 69 15.39 15.14 -0.06
N ILE A 70 15.08 14.63 1.12
CA ILE A 70 13.74 14.17 1.50
C ILE A 70 13.37 14.80 2.84
N GLY A 71 12.18 15.36 2.95
CA GLY A 71 11.50 15.65 4.21
C GLY A 71 10.39 14.64 4.46
N PHE A 72 9.86 14.62 5.66
CA PHE A 72 8.82 13.69 6.09
C PHE A 72 7.60 14.46 6.58
N ALA A 73 6.42 14.07 6.13
CA ALA A 73 5.16 14.66 6.55
C ALA A 73 4.24 13.60 7.17
N THR A 74 3.37 13.99 8.08
CA THR A 74 2.41 13.09 8.75
C THR A 74 1.18 12.78 7.92
N SER A 75 0.98 13.49 6.79
CA SER A 75 -0.10 13.23 5.85
C SER A 75 0.34 13.57 4.42
N ARG A 76 -0.36 13.01 3.45
CA ARG A 76 -0.15 13.32 2.03
C ARG A 76 -0.40 14.82 1.74
N ALA A 77 -1.43 15.41 2.35
CA ALA A 77 -1.74 16.84 2.21
C ALA A 77 -0.59 17.70 2.73
N ASN A 78 -0.03 17.37 3.91
CA ASN A 78 1.13 18.06 4.47
C ASN A 78 2.38 17.90 3.58
N ALA A 79 2.56 16.74 2.94
CA ALA A 79 3.68 16.54 2.02
C ALA A 79 3.59 17.47 0.81
N PHE A 80 2.42 17.64 0.21
CA PHE A 80 2.19 18.59 -0.88
C PHE A 80 2.30 20.05 -0.43
N ALA A 81 1.91 20.35 0.81
CA ALA A 81 2.06 21.69 1.40
C ALA A 81 3.51 22.00 1.85
N GLY A 82 4.40 20.99 1.86
CA GLY A 82 5.77 21.15 2.36
C GLY A 82 5.87 21.22 3.89
N THR A 83 4.81 20.85 4.62
CA THR A 83 4.79 20.86 6.10
C THR A 83 5.48 19.60 6.62
N ALA A 84 6.73 19.76 7.04
CA ALA A 84 7.57 18.66 7.51
C ALA A 84 7.33 18.35 9.00
N VAL A 85 7.64 17.11 9.37
CA VAL A 85 7.85 16.69 10.77
C VAL A 85 9.08 17.44 11.30
N ASP A 86 9.00 17.93 12.52
CA ASP A 86 10.13 18.57 13.20
C ASP A 86 11.14 17.50 13.65
N ILE A 87 12.35 17.57 13.09
CA ILE A 87 13.47 16.69 13.41
C ILE A 87 14.41 17.44 14.35
N THR A 88 14.45 17.01 15.62
CA THR A 88 15.20 17.72 16.65
C THR A 88 16.52 17.05 17.03
N ASP A 89 16.80 15.85 16.48
CA ASP A 89 18.03 15.06 16.72
C ASP A 89 18.38 14.29 15.45
N VAL A 90 19.64 13.94 15.27
CA VAL A 90 20.12 13.21 14.07
C VAL A 90 19.99 11.69 14.18
N GLY A 91 19.66 11.16 15.36
CA GLY A 91 19.65 9.71 15.60
C GLY A 91 21.06 9.09 15.63
N THR A 92 21.14 7.78 15.52
CA THR A 92 22.42 7.04 15.52
C THR A 92 22.41 5.90 14.49
N GLY A 93 23.60 5.51 14.00
CA GLY A 93 23.79 4.39 13.10
C GLY A 93 23.18 4.58 11.71
N THR A 94 22.94 3.46 11.02
CA THR A 94 22.33 3.45 9.70
C THR A 94 20.82 3.26 9.83
N GLN A 95 20.07 4.17 9.24
CA GLN A 95 18.61 4.14 9.18
C GLN A 95 18.14 3.51 7.88
N THR A 96 17.04 2.78 7.91
CA THR A 96 16.42 2.18 6.73
C THR A 96 15.06 2.79 6.48
N LEU A 97 14.91 3.44 5.34
CA LEU A 97 13.67 4.00 4.82
C LEU A 97 13.10 3.06 3.77
N ARG A 98 11.83 2.72 3.90
CA ARG A 98 11.11 1.79 3.00
C ARG A 98 9.94 2.50 2.32
N PRO A 99 10.04 2.78 1.03
CA PRO A 99 8.94 3.38 0.27
C PRO A 99 7.81 2.38 0.04
N ASN A 100 6.56 2.85 -0.02
CA ASN A 100 5.37 2.04 -0.33
C ASN A 100 5.29 0.74 0.47
N SER A 101 5.63 0.77 1.73
CA SER A 101 5.74 -0.43 2.57
C SER A 101 4.86 -0.41 3.81
N PHE A 102 4.19 0.72 4.07
CA PHE A 102 3.32 0.91 5.22
C PHE A 102 2.28 2.03 4.97
N GLY A 103 1.11 1.94 5.61
CA GLY A 103 0.01 2.88 5.44
C GLY A 103 -0.79 2.62 4.17
N THR A 104 -1.49 3.64 3.68
CA THR A 104 -2.32 3.55 2.47
C THR A 104 -1.51 3.91 1.23
N ILE A 105 -1.33 2.94 0.35
CA ILE A 105 -0.55 3.05 -0.88
C ILE A 105 -1.53 3.04 -2.05
N LEU A 106 -1.71 4.19 -2.69
CA LEU A 106 -2.58 4.32 -3.87
C LEU A 106 -1.92 3.68 -5.09
N LEU A 107 -2.66 2.88 -5.83
CA LEU A 107 -2.19 2.23 -7.05
C LEU A 107 -2.37 3.19 -8.26
N PRO A 108 -1.48 3.11 -9.27
CA PRO A 108 -1.47 4.06 -10.39
C PRO A 108 -2.57 3.75 -11.43
N THR A 109 -3.80 3.60 -10.96
CA THR A 109 -4.98 3.40 -11.82
C THR A 109 -6.20 4.05 -11.18
N TYR A 110 -7.23 4.32 -11.98
CA TYR A 110 -8.47 4.93 -11.53
C TYR A 110 -9.68 4.10 -11.94
N ILE A 111 -10.63 4.01 -11.05
CA ILE A 111 -11.97 3.53 -11.31
C ILE A 111 -12.88 4.76 -11.38
N PRO A 112 -13.52 5.03 -12.51
CA PRO A 112 -14.29 6.25 -12.68
C PRO A 112 -15.58 6.25 -11.85
N VAL A 113 -16.09 7.42 -11.56
CA VAL A 113 -17.42 7.62 -10.96
C VAL A 113 -18.50 6.91 -11.80
N ASN A 114 -19.52 6.38 -11.14
CA ASN A 114 -20.60 5.58 -11.73
C ASN A 114 -20.16 4.22 -12.31
N ALA A 115 -18.91 3.81 -12.07
CA ALA A 115 -18.50 2.45 -12.33
C ALA A 115 -19.13 1.48 -11.32
N LEU A 116 -19.71 0.44 -11.83
CA LEU A 116 -20.23 -0.68 -11.06
C LEU A 116 -19.20 -1.81 -11.09
N VAL A 117 -18.46 -2.03 -10.01
CA VAL A 117 -17.48 -3.10 -9.92
C VAL A 117 -18.21 -4.43 -9.84
N THR A 118 -18.02 -5.26 -10.83
CA THR A 118 -18.70 -6.56 -10.97
C THR A 118 -17.82 -7.73 -10.57
N ASN A 119 -16.49 -7.53 -10.56
CA ASN A 119 -15.53 -8.55 -10.18
C ASN A 119 -14.17 -7.89 -9.86
N ALA A 120 -13.41 -8.50 -8.94
CA ALA A 120 -12.00 -8.19 -8.75
C ALA A 120 -11.24 -9.47 -8.41
N TYR A 121 -9.98 -9.54 -8.79
CA TYR A 121 -9.08 -10.64 -8.47
C TYR A 121 -7.64 -10.16 -8.43
N TYR A 122 -6.77 -10.89 -7.76
CA TYR A 122 -5.35 -10.57 -7.69
C TYR A 122 -4.48 -11.82 -7.89
N ASP A 123 -3.26 -11.59 -8.36
CA ASP A 123 -2.22 -12.60 -8.45
C ASP A 123 -1.02 -12.13 -7.61
N VAL A 124 -0.59 -12.93 -6.63
CA VAL A 124 0.65 -12.67 -5.90
C VAL A 124 1.83 -13.20 -6.72
N ILE A 125 2.71 -12.30 -7.09
CA ILE A 125 3.89 -12.60 -7.93
C ILE A 125 5.10 -12.93 -7.04
N THR A 126 5.27 -12.18 -5.95
CA THR A 126 6.32 -12.37 -4.96
C THR A 126 5.68 -12.40 -3.59
N THR A 127 6.01 -13.42 -2.78
CA THR A 127 5.55 -13.53 -1.39
C THR A 127 5.79 -12.23 -0.63
N PHE A 128 4.78 -11.82 0.12
CA PHE A 128 4.90 -10.67 1.01
C PHE A 128 5.64 -11.06 2.27
N THR A 129 6.59 -10.22 2.66
CA THR A 129 7.35 -10.36 3.90
C THR A 129 7.41 -9.01 4.62
N SER A 130 7.60 -9.03 5.94
CA SER A 130 7.76 -7.81 6.74
C SER A 130 8.93 -7.90 7.73
N VAL A 131 9.19 -6.82 8.44
CA VAL A 131 10.39 -6.68 9.28
C VAL A 131 10.37 -7.61 10.48
N THR A 132 9.20 -7.74 11.14
CA THR A 132 9.06 -8.43 12.42
C THR A 132 8.31 -9.76 12.22
N ALA A 133 9.01 -10.81 11.80
CA ALA A 133 8.47 -12.17 11.66
C ALA A 133 7.13 -12.21 10.87
N ASP A 134 7.04 -11.43 9.80
CA ASP A 134 5.88 -11.33 8.91
C ASP A 134 4.57 -10.93 9.63
N ALA A 135 4.68 -10.02 10.61
CA ALA A 135 3.53 -9.55 11.38
C ALA A 135 2.64 -8.54 10.64
N ALA A 136 2.98 -8.15 9.42
CA ALA A 136 2.18 -7.20 8.65
C ALA A 136 0.77 -7.72 8.34
N VAL A 137 -0.16 -6.79 8.24
CA VAL A 137 -1.54 -7.04 7.82
C VAL A 137 -1.79 -6.26 6.54
N ILE A 138 -2.25 -6.93 5.49
CA ILE A 138 -2.53 -6.32 4.18
C ILE A 138 -4.03 -6.35 3.88
N ALA A 139 -4.56 -5.21 3.41
CA ALA A 139 -5.91 -5.09 2.87
C ALA A 139 -5.88 -4.51 1.46
N LEU A 140 -6.89 -4.80 0.66
CA LEU A 140 -7.13 -4.18 -0.65
C LEU A 140 -8.46 -3.44 -0.61
N GLN A 141 -8.50 -2.23 -1.21
CA GLN A 141 -9.70 -1.39 -1.20
C GLN A 141 -9.81 -0.54 -2.46
N ILE A 142 -11.02 -0.04 -2.73
CA ILE A 142 -11.33 0.96 -3.77
C ILE A 142 -11.92 2.21 -3.12
N THR A 143 -13.06 2.08 -2.44
CA THR A 143 -13.83 3.22 -1.90
C THR A 143 -13.81 3.29 -0.39
N SER A 144 -13.72 2.16 0.27
CA SER A 144 -13.75 2.05 1.74
C SER A 144 -12.79 0.97 2.24
N ALA A 145 -12.44 1.03 3.52
CA ALA A 145 -11.48 0.13 4.12
C ALA A 145 -11.86 -1.34 3.93
N GLY A 146 -11.02 -2.08 3.19
CA GLY A 146 -11.15 -3.52 3.00
C GLY A 146 -12.35 -3.97 2.17
N ASP A 147 -12.91 -3.10 1.31
CA ASP A 147 -14.06 -3.42 0.47
C ASP A 147 -13.75 -4.47 -0.63
N LEU A 148 -12.47 -4.71 -0.95
CA LEU A 148 -12.02 -5.83 -1.77
C LEU A 148 -11.51 -6.99 -0.91
N VAL A 149 -10.54 -6.72 -0.04
CA VAL A 149 -9.90 -7.68 0.86
C VAL A 149 -9.77 -7.03 2.22
N ALA A 150 -10.45 -7.59 3.24
CA ALA A 150 -10.26 -7.17 4.63
C ALA A 150 -8.80 -7.40 5.06
N GLY A 151 -8.36 -6.67 6.09
CA GLY A 151 -6.99 -6.81 6.60
C GLY A 151 -6.70 -8.23 7.07
N LEU A 152 -5.73 -8.89 6.42
CA LEU A 152 -5.27 -10.24 6.75
C LEU A 152 -3.77 -10.26 6.98
N SER A 153 -3.35 -11.03 7.99
CA SER A 153 -1.94 -11.22 8.33
C SER A 153 -1.21 -12.01 7.26
N ILE A 154 0.07 -11.70 7.06
CA ILE A 154 1.01 -12.45 6.20
C ILE A 154 1.86 -13.45 7.00
N ALA A 155 1.56 -13.67 8.29
CA ALA A 155 2.40 -14.45 9.20
C ALA A 155 2.33 -15.97 8.98
N THR A 156 1.39 -16.48 8.20
CA THR A 156 1.16 -17.92 8.04
C THR A 156 1.67 -18.37 6.67
N ALA A 157 2.61 -19.31 6.65
CA ALA A 157 3.05 -19.94 5.41
C ALA A 157 1.88 -20.62 4.69
N GLY A 158 1.77 -20.39 3.39
CA GLY A 158 0.65 -20.87 2.57
C GLY A 158 -0.60 -19.99 2.68
N ASP A 159 -0.46 -18.77 3.18
CA ASP A 159 -1.54 -17.80 3.21
C ASP A 159 -1.80 -17.17 1.82
N ILE A 160 -2.79 -16.31 1.77
CA ILE A 160 -3.23 -15.66 0.53
C ILE A 160 -2.23 -14.67 -0.06
N TRP A 161 -1.16 -14.35 0.66
CA TRP A 161 -0.12 -13.39 0.27
C TRP A 161 1.17 -14.07 -0.20
N ASP A 162 1.15 -15.40 -0.35
CA ASP A 162 2.28 -16.17 -0.88
C ASP A 162 2.32 -16.17 -2.40
N ALA A 163 3.54 -16.22 -2.96
CA ALA A 163 3.78 -16.27 -4.39
C ALA A 163 3.07 -17.46 -5.06
N GLY A 164 2.42 -17.20 -6.19
CA GLY A 164 1.62 -18.19 -6.91
C GLY A 164 0.20 -18.33 -6.41
N ILE A 165 -0.16 -17.72 -5.28
CA ILE A 165 -1.55 -17.65 -4.82
C ILE A 165 -2.29 -16.64 -5.69
N ARG A 166 -3.43 -17.08 -6.16
CA ARG A 166 -4.41 -16.29 -6.89
C ARG A 166 -5.67 -16.31 -6.08
N GLY A 167 -5.94 -15.21 -5.41
CA GLY A 167 -6.98 -15.18 -4.40
C GLY A 167 -8.13 -14.28 -4.75
N THR A 168 -9.24 -14.69 -4.22
CA THR A 168 -10.39 -13.84 -3.99
C THR A 168 -10.76 -13.99 -2.56
N LEU A 169 -11.11 -12.91 -1.93
CA LEU A 169 -11.70 -12.96 -0.62
C LEU A 169 -13.09 -12.39 -0.66
N ALA A 170 -14.01 -13.15 -0.15
CA ALA A 170 -15.27 -12.62 0.30
C ALA A 170 -14.99 -11.76 1.55
N GLY A 171 -15.48 -10.54 1.58
CA GLY A 171 -15.37 -9.66 2.74
C GLY A 171 -15.85 -10.30 4.03
N ALA A 172 -15.46 -9.72 5.15
CA ALA A 172 -15.61 -10.10 6.55
C ALA A 172 -16.68 -11.16 6.84
N GLY A 173 -16.33 -12.41 6.71
CA GLY A 173 -17.26 -13.52 6.97
C GLY A 173 -16.99 -14.71 6.08
N THR A 174 -15.79 -15.28 6.22
CA THR A 174 -15.42 -16.64 5.80
C THR A 174 -15.93 -17.19 4.49
N THR A 175 -15.07 -17.35 3.51
CA THR A 175 -14.81 -18.66 2.93
C THR A 175 -13.55 -18.61 2.08
N THR A 176 -12.51 -19.26 2.54
CA THR A 176 -11.31 -19.57 1.79
C THR A 176 -11.72 -20.56 0.71
N LEU A 177 -11.70 -20.18 -0.55
CA LEU A 177 -11.70 -21.13 -1.64
C LEU A 177 -10.26 -21.25 -2.12
N THR A 178 -9.60 -22.28 -1.63
CA THR A 178 -8.30 -22.71 -2.12
C THR A 178 -8.54 -23.56 -3.35
N GLU A 179 -8.21 -23.08 -4.54
CA GLU A 179 -8.07 -23.95 -5.71
C GLU A 179 -6.61 -23.99 -6.11
N ALA A 180 -5.99 -25.13 -5.92
CA ALA A 180 -4.65 -25.45 -6.36
C ALA A 180 -4.66 -25.72 -7.88
N GLY A 181 -4.01 -24.84 -8.66
CA GLY A 181 -3.79 -25.08 -10.09
C GLY A 181 -3.21 -23.86 -10.81
N PRO A 182 -2.39 -24.04 -11.85
CA PRO A 182 -1.65 -22.94 -12.47
C PRO A 182 -2.50 -21.92 -13.25
N ASN A 183 -3.81 -22.06 -13.28
CA ASN A 183 -4.72 -21.19 -14.04
C ASN A 183 -6.03 -20.82 -13.35
N THR A 184 -6.16 -21.08 -12.07
CA THR A 184 -7.44 -20.80 -11.38
C THR A 184 -7.41 -19.41 -10.76
N ARG A 185 -8.20 -18.52 -11.33
CA ARG A 185 -8.44 -17.16 -10.83
C ARG A 185 -9.63 -17.19 -9.89
N THR A 186 -9.44 -16.82 -8.68
CA THR A 186 -10.51 -16.75 -7.70
C THR A 186 -11.08 -15.33 -7.63
N ARG A 187 -12.36 -15.17 -7.36
CA ARG A 187 -13.13 -13.92 -7.41
C ARG A 187 -13.10 -13.19 -6.08
N ILE A 188 -12.75 -11.89 -6.06
CA ILE A 188 -12.95 -11.03 -4.89
C ILE A 188 -14.27 -10.29 -5.07
N VAL A 189 -15.21 -10.56 -4.22
CA VAL A 189 -16.39 -9.71 -4.06
C VAL A 189 -16.83 -9.88 -2.62
N ASN A 190 -16.98 -8.79 -1.90
CA ASN A 190 -17.58 -8.80 -0.58
C ASN A 190 -18.97 -9.44 -0.68
N ALA A 191 -19.22 -10.52 0.05
CA ALA A 191 -20.49 -11.23 0.00
C ALA A 191 -21.69 -10.33 0.39
N ALA A 192 -21.46 -9.29 1.20
CA ALA A 192 -22.47 -8.30 1.53
C ALA A 192 -22.76 -7.34 0.37
N ASP A 193 -21.74 -6.95 -0.40
CA ASP A 193 -21.90 -6.06 -1.55
C ASP A 193 -22.41 -6.80 -2.79
N ILE A 194 -22.15 -8.10 -2.91
CA ILE A 194 -22.76 -8.93 -3.97
C ILE A 194 -24.22 -9.25 -3.68
N ALA A 195 -24.59 -9.48 -2.43
CA ALA A 195 -25.99 -9.63 -2.04
C ALA A 195 -26.80 -8.35 -2.33
N ALA A 196 -26.09 -7.17 -2.40
CA ALA A 196 -26.63 -5.88 -2.82
C ALA A 196 -26.44 -5.59 -4.33
N GLY A 197 -25.75 -6.47 -5.07
CA GLY A 197 -25.65 -6.40 -6.54
C GLY A 197 -24.38 -5.81 -7.13
N SER A 198 -23.43 -5.19 -6.35
CA SER A 198 -22.14 -4.70 -6.85
C SER A 198 -21.68 -3.43 -6.11
N LEU A 199 -20.37 -3.20 -6.08
CA LEU A 199 -19.79 -1.98 -5.52
C LEU A 199 -19.94 -0.83 -6.53
N LEU A 200 -20.82 0.14 -6.22
CA LEU A 200 -20.95 1.36 -7.01
C LEU A 200 -19.90 2.38 -6.57
N VAL A 201 -19.09 2.85 -7.50
CA VAL A 201 -18.11 3.89 -7.27
C VAL A 201 -18.78 5.25 -7.41
N THR A 202 -18.90 5.99 -6.30
CA THR A 202 -19.65 7.26 -6.24
C THR A 202 -18.78 8.49 -6.53
N ALA A 203 -17.45 8.33 -6.56
CA ALA A 203 -16.48 9.35 -6.95
C ALA A 203 -15.30 8.66 -7.63
N ASP A 204 -14.54 9.37 -8.48
CA ASP A 204 -13.31 8.83 -9.06
C ASP A 204 -12.40 8.29 -7.95
N SER A 205 -12.09 7.00 -7.99
CA SER A 205 -11.39 6.31 -6.92
C SER A 205 -10.13 5.61 -7.39
N GLN A 206 -9.07 5.70 -6.59
CA GLN A 206 -7.85 4.93 -6.80
C GLN A 206 -7.88 3.68 -5.90
N PRO A 207 -7.74 2.48 -6.46
CA PRO A 207 -7.50 1.31 -5.65
C PRO A 207 -6.26 1.48 -4.78
N ALA A 208 -6.27 0.91 -3.59
CA ALA A 208 -5.16 1.00 -2.65
C ALA A 208 -4.83 -0.34 -2.03
N VAL A 209 -3.54 -0.51 -1.72
CA VAL A 209 -3.03 -1.49 -0.78
C VAL A 209 -2.87 -0.79 0.56
N VAL A 210 -3.43 -1.35 1.61
CA VAL A 210 -3.29 -0.82 2.98
C VAL A 210 -2.47 -1.81 3.79
N VAL A 211 -1.37 -1.33 4.34
CA VAL A 211 -0.45 -2.11 5.16
C VAL A 211 -0.44 -1.56 6.58
N THR A 212 -0.66 -2.42 7.55
CA THR A 212 -0.65 -2.07 8.98
C THR A 212 0.17 -3.06 9.79
N THR A 213 0.39 -2.74 11.04
CA THR A 213 1.06 -3.54 12.06
C THR A 213 2.57 -3.62 11.90
N ASP A 214 3.09 -3.91 10.71
CA ASP A 214 4.54 -4.02 10.45
C ASP A 214 4.88 -3.58 9.03
N VAL A 215 6.11 -3.14 8.82
CA VAL A 215 6.62 -2.59 7.55
C VAL A 215 7.00 -3.71 6.59
N LEU A 216 6.48 -3.70 5.37
CA LEU A 216 6.84 -4.69 4.34
C LEU A 216 8.31 -4.56 3.92
N THR A 217 8.93 -5.72 3.69
CA THR A 217 10.31 -5.84 3.19
C THR A 217 10.37 -6.30 1.74
N ALA A 218 9.39 -7.11 1.32
CA ALA A 218 9.21 -7.57 -0.05
C ALA A 218 7.73 -7.84 -0.33
N GLY A 219 7.42 -8.07 -1.59
CA GLY A 219 6.10 -8.46 -2.07
C GLY A 219 5.74 -7.80 -3.39
N GLU A 220 5.00 -8.53 -4.21
CA GLU A 220 4.45 -8.01 -5.45
C GLU A 220 3.14 -8.71 -5.77
N LEU A 221 2.14 -7.92 -6.19
CA LEU A 221 0.87 -8.45 -6.70
C LEU A 221 0.39 -7.65 -7.91
N ASN A 222 -0.43 -8.31 -8.73
CA ASN A 222 -1.28 -7.67 -9.72
C ASN A 222 -2.73 -7.72 -9.23
N LEU A 223 -3.39 -6.57 -9.20
CA LEU A 223 -4.81 -6.42 -8.91
C LEU A 223 -5.56 -6.16 -10.23
N PHE A 224 -6.63 -6.89 -10.46
CA PHE A 224 -7.51 -6.74 -11.62
C PHE A 224 -8.91 -6.40 -11.12
N ILE A 225 -9.50 -5.35 -11.68
CA ILE A 225 -10.84 -4.89 -11.33
C ILE A 225 -11.68 -4.83 -12.60
N GLU A 226 -12.79 -5.53 -12.59
CA GLU A 226 -13.76 -5.56 -13.67
C GLU A 226 -14.97 -4.70 -13.29
N TYR A 227 -15.36 -3.81 -14.17
CA TYR A 227 -16.52 -2.97 -13.94
C TYR A 227 -17.31 -2.69 -15.21
N VAL A 228 -18.54 -2.28 -15.04
CA VAL A 228 -19.43 -1.77 -16.08
C VAL A 228 -19.89 -0.36 -15.67
N PHE A 229 -20.20 0.48 -16.61
CA PHE A 229 -20.88 1.73 -16.28
C PHE A 229 -22.34 1.44 -15.96
N SER A 230 -22.81 1.93 -14.81
CA SER A 230 -24.24 2.00 -14.53
C SER A 230 -24.88 2.89 -15.60
N ALA A 231 -25.90 2.37 -16.28
CA ALA A 231 -26.71 3.21 -17.14
C ALA A 231 -27.44 4.19 -16.21
N THR A 232 -26.95 5.41 -16.10
CA THR A 232 -27.74 6.50 -15.51
C THR A 232 -28.95 6.67 -16.39
N SER A 233 -30.13 6.31 -15.90
CA SER A 233 -31.38 6.76 -16.49
C SER A 233 -31.33 8.29 -16.53
N ALA A 234 -31.33 8.83 -17.73
CA ALA A 234 -31.48 10.26 -17.99
C ALA A 234 -32.83 10.76 -17.47
#